data_2f7cd9288ab59d25285b71705853b1ff
#
_entry.id   2f7cd9288ab59d25285b71705853b1ff
#
_cell.length_a   1.000
_cell.length_b   1.000
_cell.length_c   1.000
_cell.angle_alpha   90.00
_cell.angle_beta   90.00
_cell.angle_gamma   90.00
#
_symmetry.space_group_name_H-M   'P 1'
#
loop_
_entity.id
_entity.type
_entity.pdbx_description
1 polymer ?
#
loop_
_entity_poly.entity_id
_entity_poly.type
_entity_poly.pdbx_seq_one_letter_code
_entity_poly.pdbx_strand_id
1 'polypeptide(L)'
;MVLTGIVARFITSLYGYDNFAFLDNLVPVLGTIGLILIVLEAAIELEIKKEKTEIIIKGFLAALIILVVNIVLVSVFFNQVIGLPYPTSVIYAIPLSIISSAVAIPSATGLITKNKEFVVYESTFSDILGIMFFYYCIRQAEKGEALI
;
A
#
# COMPACT_ATOMS: atom_id res chain seq x y z
N MET A 1 -16.88 -0.71 1.45
CA MET A 1 -16.46 -1.36 0.19
C MET A 1 -16.04 -2.82 0.39
N VAL A 2 -15.04 -3.17 1.23
CA VAL A 2 -14.59 -4.56 1.42
C VAL A 2 -15.70 -5.45 2.01
N LEU A 3 -16.40 -5.00 3.05
CA LEU A 3 -17.50 -5.74 3.66
C LEU A 3 -18.65 -6.01 2.66
N THR A 4 -19.00 -5.04 1.83
CA THR A 4 -20.01 -5.23 0.77
C THR A 4 -19.58 -6.28 -0.26
N GLY A 5 -18.30 -6.33 -0.62
CA GLY A 5 -17.74 -7.37 -1.49
C GLY A 5 -17.82 -8.78 -0.88
N ILE A 6 -17.48 -8.90 0.41
CA ILE A 6 -17.58 -10.18 1.14
C ILE A 6 -19.04 -10.65 1.24
N VAL A 7 -19.97 -9.76 1.58
CA VAL A 7 -21.40 -10.06 1.66
C VAL A 7 -21.95 -10.45 0.29
N ALA A 8 -21.59 -9.71 -0.77
CA ALA A 8 -22.01 -10.03 -2.13
C ALA A 8 -21.51 -11.43 -2.56
N ARG A 9 -20.23 -11.75 -2.29
CA ARG A 9 -19.68 -13.08 -2.56
C ARG A 9 -20.39 -14.18 -1.79
N PHE A 10 -20.73 -13.95 -0.52
CA PHE A 10 -21.45 -14.90 0.30
C PHE A 10 -22.86 -15.15 -0.25
N ILE A 11 -23.56 -14.08 -0.68
CA ILE A 11 -24.90 -14.19 -1.28
C ILE A 11 -24.85 -14.95 -2.61
N THR A 12 -23.91 -14.65 -3.50
CA THR A 12 -23.77 -15.32 -4.79
C THR A 12 -23.40 -16.80 -4.65
N SER A 13 -22.57 -17.14 -3.67
CA SER A 13 -22.23 -18.53 -3.32
C SER A 13 -23.48 -19.32 -2.85
N LEU A 14 -24.39 -18.69 -2.10
CA LEU A 14 -25.67 -19.31 -1.67
C LEU A 14 -26.61 -19.61 -2.85
N TYR A 15 -26.53 -18.83 -3.94
CA TYR A 15 -27.33 -19.04 -5.15
C TYR A 15 -26.66 -19.94 -6.21
N GLY A 16 -25.49 -20.54 -5.89
CA GLY A 16 -24.80 -21.46 -6.78
C GLY A 16 -24.08 -20.81 -7.97
N TYR A 17 -23.87 -19.50 -7.94
CA TYR A 17 -23.12 -18.75 -8.95
C TYR A 17 -21.64 -18.68 -8.56
N ASP A 18 -20.96 -19.83 -8.54
CA ASP A 18 -19.54 -19.89 -8.15
C ASP A 18 -18.55 -19.65 -9.31
N ASN A 19 -19.03 -19.55 -10.54
CA ASN A 19 -18.16 -19.39 -11.72
C ASN A 19 -18.07 -17.93 -12.17
N PHE A 20 -17.20 -17.18 -11.49
CA PHE A 20 -16.80 -15.84 -11.93
C PHE A 20 -15.51 -15.84 -12.76
N ALA A 21 -15.37 -16.77 -13.73
CA ALA A 21 -14.20 -16.83 -14.62
C ALA A 21 -13.89 -15.48 -15.31
N PHE A 22 -14.90 -14.62 -15.47
CA PHE A 22 -14.74 -13.25 -15.93
C PHE A 22 -13.95 -12.39 -14.94
N LEU A 23 -14.18 -12.55 -13.63
CA LEU A 23 -13.48 -11.79 -12.59
C LEU A 23 -12.02 -12.21 -12.47
N ASP A 24 -11.71 -13.48 -12.68
CA ASP A 24 -10.32 -13.99 -12.60
C ASP A 24 -9.42 -13.33 -13.64
N ASN A 25 -9.97 -12.94 -14.79
CA ASN A 25 -9.25 -12.21 -15.82
C ASN A 25 -9.33 -10.68 -15.63
N LEU A 26 -10.42 -10.17 -15.08
CA LEU A 26 -10.66 -8.74 -14.94
C LEU A 26 -9.90 -8.13 -13.76
N VAL A 27 -9.79 -8.86 -12.64
CA VAL A 27 -9.11 -8.39 -11.42
C VAL A 27 -7.65 -8.05 -11.66
N PRO A 28 -6.82 -8.88 -12.33
CA PRO A 28 -5.43 -8.54 -12.63
C PRO A 28 -5.30 -7.29 -13.53
N VAL A 29 -6.20 -7.15 -14.52
CA VAL A 29 -6.20 -5.98 -15.42
C VAL A 29 -6.54 -4.71 -14.66
N LEU A 30 -7.60 -4.74 -13.84
CA LEU A 30 -7.97 -3.60 -12.99
C LEU A 30 -6.89 -3.27 -11.97
N GLY A 31 -6.23 -4.29 -11.40
CA GLY A 31 -5.11 -4.11 -10.49
C GLY A 31 -3.93 -3.41 -11.17
N THR A 32 -3.59 -3.81 -12.40
CA THR A 32 -2.54 -3.17 -13.18
C THR A 32 -2.88 -1.71 -13.53
N ILE A 33 -4.12 -1.45 -13.95
CA ILE A 33 -4.59 -0.08 -14.23
C ILE A 33 -4.54 0.76 -12.95
N GLY A 34 -5.03 0.23 -11.83
CA GLY A 34 -4.98 0.91 -10.54
C GLY A 34 -3.55 1.25 -10.12
N LEU A 35 -2.60 0.33 -10.30
CA LEU A 35 -1.19 0.56 -10.02
C LEU A 35 -0.62 1.71 -10.89
N ILE A 36 -0.91 1.71 -12.19
CA ILE A 36 -0.47 2.77 -13.11
C ILE A 36 -1.04 4.12 -12.68
N LEU A 37 -2.32 4.17 -12.29
CA LEU A 37 -2.96 5.39 -11.84
C LEU A 37 -2.34 5.92 -10.55
N ILE A 38 -2.04 5.07 -9.57
CA ILE A 38 -1.38 5.46 -8.31
C ILE A 38 0.01 6.04 -8.59
N VAL A 39 0.80 5.39 -9.45
CA VAL A 39 2.13 5.89 -9.82
C VAL A 39 2.04 7.21 -10.59
N LEU A 40 1.05 7.36 -11.46
CA LEU A 40 0.81 8.60 -12.21
C LEU A 40 0.39 9.75 -11.27
N GLU A 41 -0.53 9.50 -10.36
CA GLU A 41 -0.95 10.46 -9.34
C GLU A 41 0.24 10.92 -8.51
N ALA A 42 1.04 9.97 -8.00
CA ALA A 42 2.26 10.27 -7.27
C ALA A 42 3.25 11.13 -8.08
N ALA A 43 3.42 10.84 -9.36
CA ALA A 43 4.31 11.61 -10.25
C ALA A 43 3.82 13.05 -10.50
N ILE A 44 2.51 13.26 -10.54
CA ILE A 44 1.90 14.59 -10.72
C ILE A 44 2.01 15.43 -9.43
N GLU A 45 1.82 14.80 -8.27
CA GLU A 45 1.87 15.49 -6.98
C GLU A 45 3.30 15.86 -6.54
N LEU A 46 4.30 15.10 -6.99
CA LEU A 46 5.70 15.34 -6.67
C LEU A 46 6.28 16.51 -7.49
N GLU A 47 6.11 17.72 -6.98
CA GLU A 47 6.78 18.90 -7.52
C GLU A 47 8.24 18.97 -7.04
N ILE A 48 9.17 18.34 -7.77
CA ILE A 48 10.59 18.29 -7.41
C ILE A 48 11.28 19.59 -7.80
N LYS A 49 11.38 20.51 -6.84
CA LYS A 49 12.15 21.77 -6.97
C LYS A 49 13.38 21.75 -6.05
N LYS A 50 14.49 22.34 -6.52
CA LYS A 50 15.73 22.43 -5.72
C LYS A 50 15.52 23.15 -4.37
N GLU A 51 14.62 24.11 -4.32
CA GLU A 51 14.27 24.90 -3.12
C GLU A 51 13.53 24.04 -2.07
N LYS A 52 12.91 22.93 -2.48
CA LYS A 52 12.15 22.00 -1.62
C LYS A 52 12.93 20.74 -1.22
N THR A 53 14.21 20.63 -1.59
CA THR A 53 15.03 19.44 -1.37
C THR A 53 15.05 19.00 0.10
N GLU A 54 15.11 19.93 1.04
CA GLU A 54 15.12 19.61 2.47
C GLU A 54 13.82 18.93 2.92
N ILE A 55 12.67 19.43 2.47
CA ILE A 55 11.35 18.86 2.79
C ILE A 55 11.15 17.49 2.11
N ILE A 56 11.64 17.35 0.89
CA ILE A 56 11.60 16.10 0.11
C ILE A 56 12.39 15.00 0.82
N ILE A 57 13.63 15.29 1.23
CA ILE A 57 14.48 14.33 1.95
C ILE A 57 13.85 13.96 3.30
N LYS A 58 13.34 14.92 4.04
CA LYS A 58 12.66 14.65 5.32
C LYS A 58 11.41 13.80 5.12
N GLY A 59 10.58 14.09 4.11
CA GLY A 59 9.41 13.29 3.77
C GLY A 59 9.76 11.87 3.38
N PHE A 60 10.79 11.69 2.55
CA PHE A 60 11.27 10.36 2.15
C PHE A 60 11.79 9.54 3.33
N LEU A 61 12.62 10.13 4.19
CA LEU A 61 13.15 9.43 5.38
C LEU A 61 12.04 9.10 6.37
N ALA A 62 11.09 10.01 6.58
CA ALA A 62 9.94 9.76 7.44
C ALA A 62 9.08 8.61 6.89
N ALA A 63 8.74 8.65 5.60
CA ALA A 63 7.98 7.59 4.94
C ALA A 63 8.68 6.23 5.07
N LEU A 64 9.99 6.16 4.81
CA LEU A 64 10.76 4.93 4.91
C LEU A 64 10.77 4.36 6.34
N ILE A 65 11.05 5.21 7.33
CA ILE A 65 11.14 4.78 8.74
C ILE A 65 9.76 4.32 9.22
N ILE A 66 8.71 5.11 8.99
CA ILE A 66 7.36 4.79 9.43
C ILE A 66 6.86 3.52 8.75
N LEU A 67 7.08 3.37 7.45
CA LEU A 67 6.69 2.18 6.70
C LEU A 67 7.37 0.92 7.24
N VAL A 68 8.70 0.94 7.43
CA VAL A 68 9.45 -0.21 7.96
C VAL A 68 9.01 -0.56 9.37
N VAL A 69 8.87 0.42 10.26
CA VAL A 69 8.41 0.19 11.63
C VAL A 69 7.01 -0.42 11.65
N ASN A 70 6.08 0.10 10.85
CA ASN A 70 4.73 -0.44 10.76
C ASN A 70 4.72 -1.86 10.19
N ILE A 71 5.49 -2.15 9.12
CA ILE A 71 5.61 -3.50 8.57
C ILE A 71 6.08 -4.48 9.66
N VAL A 72 7.12 -4.12 10.43
CA VAL A 72 7.62 -4.98 11.51
C VAL A 72 6.56 -5.20 12.58
N LEU A 73 5.92 -4.13 13.07
CA LEU A 73 4.89 -4.23 14.12
C LEU A 73 3.70 -5.09 13.67
N VAL A 74 3.18 -4.85 12.47
CA VAL A 74 2.02 -5.58 11.92
C VAL A 74 2.39 -7.02 11.61
N SER A 75 3.59 -7.30 11.09
CA SER A 75 4.04 -8.67 10.81
C SER A 75 4.23 -9.49 12.09
N VAL A 76 4.78 -8.89 13.14
CA VAL A 76 4.90 -9.52 14.46
C VAL A 76 3.50 -9.81 15.05
N PHE A 77 2.58 -8.86 14.93
CA PHE A 77 1.20 -9.06 15.36
C PHE A 77 0.54 -10.25 14.62
N PHE A 78 0.65 -10.32 13.30
CA PHE A 78 0.10 -11.44 12.52
C PHE A 78 0.75 -12.77 12.86
N ASN A 79 2.05 -12.80 13.08
CA ASN A 79 2.75 -14.01 13.45
C ASN A 79 2.35 -14.49 14.86
N GLN A 80 2.29 -13.59 15.86
CA GLN A 80 2.03 -13.98 17.26
C GLN A 80 0.55 -14.19 17.57
N VAL A 81 -0.35 -13.39 17.00
CA VAL A 81 -1.78 -13.43 17.34
C VAL A 81 -2.55 -14.34 16.39
N ILE A 82 -2.24 -14.32 15.11
CA ILE A 82 -2.96 -15.12 14.10
C ILE A 82 -2.25 -16.45 13.81
N GLY A 83 -0.95 -16.56 14.17
CA GLY A 83 -0.16 -17.78 13.95
C GLY A 83 0.27 -17.97 12.50
N LEU A 84 0.32 -16.90 11.70
CA LEU A 84 0.77 -16.96 10.31
C LEU A 84 2.29 -17.16 10.24
N PRO A 85 2.81 -17.90 9.24
CA PRO A 85 4.25 -17.96 8.97
C PRO A 85 4.83 -16.57 8.75
N TYR A 86 6.03 -16.31 9.25
CA TYR A 86 6.65 -14.98 9.20
C TYR A 86 6.70 -14.36 7.78
N PRO A 87 7.09 -15.10 6.71
CA PRO A 87 7.09 -14.55 5.35
C PRO A 87 5.71 -14.09 4.89
N THR A 88 4.67 -14.87 5.17
CA THR A 88 3.29 -14.54 4.85
C THR A 88 2.81 -13.33 5.64
N SER A 89 3.19 -13.24 6.92
CA SER A 89 2.86 -12.10 7.80
C SER A 89 3.44 -10.79 7.25
N VAL A 90 4.68 -10.81 6.74
CA VAL A 90 5.32 -9.64 6.12
C VAL A 90 4.57 -9.19 4.87
N ILE A 91 4.22 -10.12 3.98
CA ILE A 91 3.49 -9.79 2.74
C ILE A 91 2.14 -9.13 3.04
N TYR A 92 1.40 -9.62 4.03
CA TYR A 92 0.13 -9.01 4.44
C TYR A 92 0.31 -7.70 5.21
N ALA A 93 1.42 -7.53 5.93
CA ALA A 93 1.71 -6.31 6.68
C ALA A 93 1.98 -5.11 5.77
N ILE A 94 2.63 -5.31 4.61
CA ILE A 94 3.03 -4.21 3.73
C ILE A 94 1.84 -3.33 3.31
N PRO A 95 0.76 -3.84 2.68
CA PRO A 95 -0.35 -3.00 2.25
C PRO A 95 -1.10 -2.32 3.41
N LEU A 96 -1.07 -2.92 4.61
CA LEU A 96 -1.67 -2.33 5.81
C LEU A 96 -0.79 -1.24 6.46
N SER A 97 0.48 -1.20 6.10
CA SER A 97 1.45 -0.25 6.65
C SER A 97 1.59 1.03 5.81
N ILE A 98 1.05 1.03 4.59
CA ILE A 98 1.10 2.18 3.68
C ILE A 98 0.15 3.28 4.18
N ILE A 99 0.65 4.50 4.28
CA ILE A 99 -0.18 5.68 4.56
C ILE A 99 -0.84 6.10 3.24
N SER A 100 -2.17 6.00 3.18
CA SER A 100 -2.91 6.35 1.97
C SER A 100 -2.86 7.86 1.69
N SER A 101 -2.26 8.24 0.57
CA SER A 101 -2.25 9.63 0.08
C SER A 101 -3.66 10.17 -0.14
N ALA A 102 -4.57 9.34 -0.65
CA ALA A 102 -5.97 9.67 -0.84
C ALA A 102 -6.71 10.12 0.45
N VAL A 103 -6.21 9.73 1.62
CA VAL A 103 -6.74 10.16 2.93
C VAL A 103 -5.88 11.26 3.54
N ALA A 104 -4.56 11.13 3.48
CA ALA A 104 -3.63 12.04 4.11
C ALA A 104 -3.69 13.47 3.49
N ILE A 105 -3.73 13.58 2.17
CA ILE A 105 -3.71 14.87 1.46
C ILE A 105 -4.96 15.71 1.74
N PRO A 106 -6.19 15.20 1.60
CA PRO A 106 -7.38 15.96 1.98
C PRO A 106 -7.42 16.33 3.46
N SER A 107 -6.90 15.47 4.33
CA SER A 107 -6.84 15.73 5.78
C SER A 107 -5.87 16.86 6.14
N ALA A 108 -4.87 17.11 5.29
CA ALA A 108 -3.86 18.16 5.47
C ALA A 108 -4.31 19.55 4.99
N THR A 109 -5.54 19.73 4.50
CA THR A 109 -6.02 21.00 3.93
C THR A 109 -6.03 22.16 4.93
N GLY A 110 -6.16 21.88 6.24
CA GLY A 110 -6.11 22.88 7.32
C GLY A 110 -4.72 23.21 7.85
N LEU A 111 -3.67 22.57 7.34
CA LEU A 111 -2.29 22.78 7.78
C LEU A 111 -1.64 23.98 7.10
N ILE A 112 -0.60 24.55 7.76
CA ILE A 112 0.30 25.54 7.16
C ILE A 112 0.97 24.90 5.93
N THR A 113 1.18 25.70 4.88
CA THR A 113 1.69 25.26 3.56
C THR A 113 2.89 24.30 3.66
N LYS A 114 3.86 24.59 4.51
CA LYS A 114 5.06 23.76 4.70
C LYS A 114 4.73 22.36 5.25
N ASN A 115 3.80 22.29 6.21
CA ASN A 115 3.39 21.01 6.81
C ASN A 115 2.51 20.21 5.84
N LYS A 116 1.68 20.89 5.06
CA LYS A 116 0.90 20.27 3.99
C LYS A 116 1.82 19.65 2.94
N GLU A 117 2.83 20.37 2.47
CA GLU A 117 3.82 19.85 1.52
C GLU A 117 4.56 18.64 2.09
N PHE A 118 4.94 18.64 3.37
CA PHE A 118 5.56 17.51 4.02
C PHE A 118 4.66 16.27 3.99
N VAL A 119 3.37 16.40 4.33
CA VAL A 119 2.40 15.29 4.30
C VAL A 119 2.23 14.75 2.89
N VAL A 120 2.17 15.62 1.86
CA VAL A 120 2.10 15.20 0.46
C VAL A 120 3.31 14.37 0.08
N TYR A 121 4.53 14.84 0.35
CA TYR A 121 5.75 14.08 0.02
C TYR A 121 5.83 12.78 0.80
N GLU A 122 5.55 12.80 2.11
CA GLU A 122 5.61 11.61 2.98
C GLU A 122 4.63 10.53 2.52
N SER A 123 3.35 10.87 2.31
CA SER A 123 2.34 9.90 1.88
C SER A 123 2.61 9.36 0.47
N THR A 124 3.03 10.21 -0.46
CA THR A 124 3.39 9.79 -1.83
C THR A 124 4.59 8.84 -1.84
N PHE A 125 5.64 9.14 -1.07
CA PHE A 125 6.78 8.24 -0.93
C PHE A 125 6.39 6.92 -0.25
N SER A 126 5.50 6.96 0.75
CA SER A 126 4.97 5.76 1.40
C SER A 126 4.27 4.83 0.40
N ASP A 127 3.45 5.37 -0.49
CA ASP A 127 2.77 4.61 -1.54
C ASP A 127 3.77 3.95 -2.50
N ILE A 128 4.75 4.72 -3.00
CA ILE A 128 5.78 4.21 -3.93
C ILE A 128 6.63 3.13 -3.27
N LEU A 129 7.14 3.40 -2.06
CA LEU A 129 7.98 2.46 -1.31
C LEU A 129 7.20 1.19 -0.97
N GLY A 130 5.93 1.32 -0.56
CA GLY A 130 5.06 0.20 -0.23
C GLY A 130 4.86 -0.74 -1.43
N ILE A 131 4.58 -0.17 -2.61
CA ILE A 131 4.46 -0.95 -3.85
C ILE A 131 5.78 -1.66 -4.18
N MET A 132 6.92 -0.98 -4.08
CA MET A 132 8.23 -1.58 -4.35
C MET A 132 8.53 -2.73 -3.39
N PHE A 133 8.32 -2.54 -2.07
CA PHE A 133 8.51 -3.59 -1.08
C PHE A 133 7.57 -4.78 -1.29
N PHE A 134 6.31 -4.52 -1.60
CA PHE A 134 5.32 -5.57 -1.86
C PHE A 134 5.72 -6.45 -3.03
N TYR A 135 6.07 -5.85 -4.17
CA TYR A 135 6.53 -6.61 -5.34
C TYR A 135 7.83 -7.37 -5.08
N TYR A 136 8.77 -6.76 -4.35
CA TYR A 136 10.00 -7.43 -3.96
C TYR A 136 9.72 -8.69 -3.13
N CYS A 137 8.87 -8.58 -2.10
CA CYS A 137 8.53 -9.71 -1.22
C CYS A 137 7.77 -10.81 -1.96
N ILE A 138 6.81 -10.48 -2.83
CA ILE A 138 6.11 -11.49 -3.63
C ILE A 138 7.09 -12.23 -4.54
N ARG A 139 7.96 -11.52 -5.21
CA ARG A 139 8.94 -12.11 -6.12
C ARG A 139 9.92 -13.05 -5.41
N GLN A 140 10.31 -12.73 -4.19
CA GLN A 140 11.14 -13.59 -3.35
C GLN A 140 10.37 -14.84 -2.91
N ALA A 141 9.11 -14.69 -2.52
CA ALA A 141 8.26 -15.80 -2.14
C ALA A 141 8.01 -16.79 -3.29
N GLU A 142 7.86 -16.29 -4.54
CA GLU A 142 7.71 -17.12 -5.74
C GLU A 142 8.99 -17.91 -6.07
N LYS A 143 10.18 -17.37 -5.78
CA LYS A 143 11.45 -18.06 -5.99
C LYS A 143 11.78 -19.09 -4.91
N GLY A 144 11.00 -19.19 -3.86
CA GLY A 144 11.29 -20.06 -2.70
C GLY A 144 12.50 -19.60 -1.88
N GLU A 145 12.96 -18.37 -2.10
CA GLU A 145 14.04 -17.78 -1.32
C GLU A 145 13.46 -17.23 -0.01
N ALA A 146 14.16 -17.49 1.11
CA ALA A 146 13.71 -17.03 2.41
C ALA A 146 13.64 -15.49 2.43
N LEU A 147 12.52 -14.94 2.89
CA LEU A 147 12.36 -13.52 3.19
C LEU A 147 13.12 -13.15 4.49
N ILE A 148 14.47 -13.34 4.48
CA ILE A 148 15.41 -13.15 5.60
C ILE A 148 15.25 -14.21 6.70
#